data_953fbae694778582c9ea544e93ad1724
#
_entry.id   953fbae694778582c9ea544e93ad1724
#
_cell.length_a   1.000
_cell.length_b   1.000
_cell.length_c   1.000
_cell.angle_alpha   90.00
_cell.angle_beta   90.00
_cell.angle_gamma   90.00
#
_symmetry.space_group_name_H-M   'P 1'
#
loop_
_entity.id
_entity.type
_entity.pdbx_description
1 polymer ?
#
loop_
_entity_poly.entity_id
_entity_poly.type
_entity_poly.pdbx_seq_one_letter_code
_entity_poly.pdbx_strand_id
1 'polypeptide(L)'
;MRILQISTRPYEFWSTMCNEGELLEKFNIQLTPIPMPELTDEMKMAKKQGNEVAEVMQYCRDHMKICIRDNELENVAALKVAMKHLIEEYGCQAAAIQCWNQLQSEIGIMPCAANALLNEEGIP
;
A
#
# COMPACT_ATOMS: atom_id res chain seq x y z
N MET A 1 -11.29 -14.09 5.66
CA MET A 1 -10.48 -13.12 4.89
C MET A 1 -9.59 -12.34 5.84
N ARG A 2 -8.33 -12.12 5.47
CA ARG A 2 -7.40 -11.25 6.22
C ARG A 2 -7.15 -9.97 5.44
N ILE A 3 -7.17 -8.83 6.12
CA ILE A 3 -6.88 -7.53 5.53
C ILE A 3 -5.69 -6.93 6.24
N LEU A 4 -4.64 -6.58 5.50
CA LEU A 4 -3.50 -5.86 6.02
C LEU A 4 -3.91 -4.40 6.26
N GLN A 5 -3.82 -3.94 7.50
CA GLN A 5 -4.10 -2.55 7.84
C GLN A 5 -2.78 -1.82 8.08
N ILE A 6 -2.41 -0.96 7.14
CA ILE A 6 -1.16 -0.19 7.18
C ILE A 6 -1.43 1.14 7.87
N SER A 7 -0.91 1.27 9.09
CA SER A 7 -1.13 2.41 9.98
C SER A 7 -2.60 2.55 10.44
N THR A 8 -2.96 3.67 11.02
CA THR A 8 -4.29 3.95 11.56
C THR A 8 -5.10 4.80 10.60
N ARG A 9 -6.40 4.92 10.82
CA ARG A 9 -7.21 5.89 10.07
C ARG A 9 -6.74 7.32 10.36
N PRO A 10 -6.89 8.26 9.41
CA PRO A 10 -6.70 9.68 9.71
C PRO A 10 -7.66 10.14 10.82
N TYR A 11 -7.22 11.09 11.65
CA TYR A 11 -7.99 11.58 12.79
C TYR A 11 -9.40 12.06 12.39
N GLU A 12 -9.51 12.72 11.25
CA GLU A 12 -10.75 13.33 10.77
C GLU A 12 -11.75 12.30 10.19
N PHE A 13 -11.33 11.05 9.97
CA PHE A 13 -12.15 10.03 9.30
C PHE A 13 -12.95 9.19 10.29
N TRP A 14 -13.90 9.83 10.97
CA TRP A 14 -14.77 9.16 11.95
C TRP A 14 -15.67 8.08 11.35
N SER A 15 -16.10 8.28 10.10
CA SER A 15 -16.98 7.33 9.39
C SER A 15 -16.29 6.00 9.02
N THR A 16 -14.96 5.94 9.09
CA THR A 16 -14.19 4.72 8.80
C THR A 16 -13.88 3.90 10.06
N MET A 17 -14.42 4.30 11.22
CA MET A 17 -14.30 3.49 12.43
C MET A 17 -15.08 2.20 12.27
N CYS A 18 -14.46 1.09 12.61
CA CYS A 18 -15.11 -0.21 12.68
C CYS A 18 -14.77 -0.92 13.99
N ASN A 19 -15.63 -1.83 14.40
CA ASN A 19 -15.36 -2.72 15.49
C ASN A 19 -14.73 -4.00 14.92
N GLU A 20 -13.44 -4.19 15.18
CA GLU A 20 -12.69 -5.34 14.67
C GLU A 20 -13.25 -6.68 15.15
N GLY A 21 -13.75 -6.72 16.39
CA GLY A 21 -14.43 -7.90 16.94
C GLY A 21 -15.70 -8.26 16.17
N GLU A 22 -16.49 -7.25 15.79
CA GLU A 22 -17.69 -7.48 14.97
C GLU A 22 -17.34 -7.91 13.53
N LEU A 23 -16.26 -7.35 12.95
CA LEU A 23 -15.78 -7.78 11.63
C LEU A 23 -15.41 -9.26 11.67
N LEU A 24 -14.69 -9.68 12.70
CA LEU A 24 -14.29 -11.08 12.87
C LEU A 24 -15.51 -11.99 13.11
N GLU A 25 -16.37 -11.63 14.05
CA GLU A 25 -17.50 -12.46 14.49
C GLU A 25 -18.58 -12.61 13.41
N LYS A 26 -18.97 -11.48 12.78
CA LYS A 26 -20.10 -11.45 11.83
C LYS A 26 -19.70 -11.77 10.39
N PHE A 27 -18.49 -11.42 9.99
CA PHE A 27 -18.06 -11.50 8.59
C PHE A 27 -16.83 -12.37 8.36
N ASN A 28 -16.25 -12.91 9.43
CA ASN A 28 -14.99 -13.66 9.37
C ASN A 28 -13.87 -12.87 8.68
N ILE A 29 -13.80 -11.56 8.98
CA ILE A 29 -12.77 -10.64 8.50
C ILE A 29 -11.83 -10.33 9.66
N GLN A 30 -10.57 -10.71 9.51
CA GLN A 30 -9.50 -10.41 10.45
C GLN A 30 -8.65 -9.24 9.95
N LEU A 31 -8.48 -8.21 10.76
CA LEU A 31 -7.51 -7.15 10.48
C LEU A 31 -6.13 -7.56 11.01
N THR A 32 -5.11 -7.25 10.25
CA THR A 32 -3.69 -7.44 10.61
C THR A 32 -3.02 -6.07 10.58
N PRO A 33 -2.98 -5.34 11.71
CA PRO A 33 -2.44 -3.99 11.74
C PRO A 33 -0.90 -4.03 11.75
N ILE A 34 -0.29 -3.20 10.91
CA ILE A 34 1.14 -2.91 10.92
C ILE A 34 1.41 -1.41 11.01
N PRO A 35 2.51 -0.97 11.62
CA PRO A 35 2.86 0.45 11.68
C PRO A 35 3.46 0.95 10.36
N MET A 36 3.34 2.25 10.08
CA MET A 36 3.87 2.88 8.87
C MET A 36 5.40 2.68 8.68
N PRO A 37 6.24 2.71 9.71
CA PRO A 37 7.67 2.43 9.56
C PRO A 37 7.99 1.08 8.90
N GLU A 38 7.20 0.06 9.14
CA GLU A 38 7.37 -1.26 8.51
C GLU A 38 7.20 -1.19 6.99
N LEU A 39 6.17 -0.48 6.52
CA LEU A 39 5.99 -0.22 5.09
C LEU A 39 7.15 0.58 4.51
N THR A 40 7.59 1.65 5.18
CA THR A 40 8.67 2.49 4.67
C THR A 40 10.02 1.78 4.63
N ASP A 41 10.26 0.86 5.56
CA ASP A 41 11.47 0.05 5.56
C ASP A 41 11.43 -1.00 4.44
N GLU A 42 10.29 -1.64 4.20
CA GLU A 42 10.12 -2.54 3.05
C GLU A 42 10.26 -1.79 1.71
N MET A 43 9.75 -0.56 1.60
CA MET A 43 9.98 0.28 0.42
C MET A 43 11.47 0.56 0.16
N LYS A 44 12.25 0.83 1.21
CA LYS A 44 13.71 1.01 1.11
C LYS A 44 14.39 -0.28 0.64
N MET A 45 13.95 -1.43 1.14
CA MET A 45 14.46 -2.73 0.72
C MET A 45 14.14 -3.02 -0.75
N ALA A 46 12.89 -2.80 -1.17
CA ALA A 46 12.46 -2.96 -2.56
C ALA A 46 13.28 -2.09 -3.52
N LYS A 47 13.52 -0.83 -3.18
CA LYS A 47 14.38 0.05 -3.97
C LYS A 47 15.82 -0.43 -4.04
N LYS A 48 16.37 -0.95 -2.95
CA LYS A 48 17.75 -1.47 -2.91
C LYS A 48 17.92 -2.72 -3.78
N GLN A 49 16.92 -3.59 -3.82
CA GLN A 49 16.89 -4.76 -4.69
C GLN A 49 16.70 -4.37 -6.16
N GLY A 50 15.83 -3.41 -6.42
CA GLY A 50 15.70 -2.66 -7.67
C GLY A 50 14.93 -3.36 -8.80
N ASN A 51 14.96 -4.68 -8.93
CA ASN A 51 14.41 -5.39 -10.09
C ASN A 51 12.89 -5.20 -10.23
N GLU A 52 12.11 -5.53 -9.21
CA GLU A 52 10.65 -5.41 -9.23
C GLU A 52 10.19 -3.96 -9.35
N VAL A 53 10.89 -3.04 -8.68
CA VAL A 53 10.62 -1.60 -8.80
C VAL A 53 10.82 -1.13 -10.24
N ALA A 54 11.90 -1.55 -10.89
CA ALA A 54 12.18 -1.21 -12.28
C ALA A 54 11.13 -1.78 -13.25
N GLU A 55 10.67 -3.00 -13.02
CA GLU A 55 9.60 -3.64 -13.79
C GLU A 55 8.28 -2.85 -13.69
N VAL A 56 7.90 -2.45 -12.48
CA VAL A 56 6.70 -1.64 -12.26
C VAL A 56 6.83 -0.26 -12.91
N MET A 57 8.00 0.40 -12.80
CA MET A 57 8.25 1.68 -13.47
C MET A 57 8.15 1.54 -14.99
N GLN A 58 8.70 0.47 -15.56
CA GLN A 58 8.61 0.20 -17.00
C GLN A 58 7.17 -0.05 -17.43
N TYR A 59 6.43 -0.87 -16.68
CA TYR A 59 5.00 -1.09 -16.93
C TYR A 59 4.21 0.24 -16.95
N CYS A 60 4.46 1.11 -15.98
CA CYS A 60 3.81 2.43 -15.94
C CYS A 60 4.14 3.27 -17.18
N ARG A 61 5.41 3.29 -17.62
CA ARG A 61 5.82 4.04 -18.82
C ARG A 61 5.19 3.51 -20.10
N ASP A 62 4.99 2.20 -20.19
CA ASP A 62 4.43 1.55 -21.39
C ASP A 62 2.90 1.73 -21.49
N HIS A 63 2.20 1.86 -20.36
CA HIS A 63 0.73 1.84 -20.32
C HIS A 63 0.09 3.17 -19.88
N MET A 64 0.87 4.10 -19.33
CA MET A 64 0.35 5.35 -18.76
C MET A 64 1.12 6.57 -19.26
N LYS A 65 0.44 7.72 -19.34
CA LYS A 65 1.11 9.00 -19.52
C LYS A 65 1.73 9.46 -18.21
N ILE A 66 3.04 9.41 -18.09
CA ILE A 66 3.77 9.84 -16.91
C ILE A 66 3.91 11.37 -16.91
N CYS A 67 3.37 12.02 -15.87
CA CYS A 67 3.42 13.46 -15.65
C CYS A 67 4.12 13.86 -14.35
N ILE A 68 4.81 12.91 -13.71
CA ILE A 68 5.57 13.09 -12.47
C ILE A 68 7.06 12.84 -12.73
N ARG A 69 7.90 13.25 -11.79
CA ARG A 69 9.34 13.03 -11.87
C ARG A 69 9.70 11.56 -11.67
N ASP A 70 10.83 11.12 -12.20
CA ASP A 70 11.30 9.73 -12.09
C ASP A 70 11.44 9.24 -10.64
N ASN A 71 11.89 10.09 -9.73
CA ASN A 71 11.98 9.74 -8.32
C ASN A 71 10.60 9.57 -7.63
N GLU A 72 9.59 10.29 -8.11
CA GLU A 72 8.21 10.12 -7.65
C GLU A 72 7.60 8.83 -8.20
N LEU A 73 7.87 8.52 -9.47
CA LEU A 73 7.47 7.25 -10.08
C LEU A 73 8.13 6.06 -9.38
N GLU A 74 9.43 6.18 -9.03
CA GLU A 74 10.13 5.16 -8.24
C GLU A 74 9.49 4.97 -6.87
N ASN A 75 9.06 6.05 -6.20
CA ASN A 75 8.35 5.94 -4.92
C ASN A 75 7.01 5.22 -5.09
N VAL A 76 6.25 5.51 -6.14
CA VAL A 76 4.99 4.81 -6.44
C VAL A 76 5.22 3.32 -6.70
N ALA A 77 6.23 2.99 -7.51
CA ALA A 77 6.59 1.61 -7.80
C ALA A 77 7.05 0.86 -6.55
N ALA A 78 7.92 1.48 -5.74
CA ALA A 78 8.38 0.90 -4.48
C ALA A 78 7.25 0.70 -3.48
N LEU A 79 6.29 1.63 -3.40
CA LEU A 79 5.10 1.47 -2.57
C LEU A 79 4.27 0.25 -2.99
N LYS A 80 4.01 0.11 -4.30
CA LYS A 80 3.28 -1.05 -4.85
C LYS A 80 3.97 -2.38 -4.51
N VAL A 81 5.29 -2.46 -4.72
CA VAL A 81 6.08 -3.66 -4.44
C VAL A 81 6.07 -3.98 -2.94
N ALA A 82 6.35 -2.99 -2.10
CA ALA A 82 6.36 -3.17 -0.65
C ALA A 82 4.99 -3.62 -0.09
N MET A 83 3.90 -3.02 -0.55
CA MET A 83 2.56 -3.45 -0.15
C MET A 83 2.29 -4.91 -0.56
N LYS A 84 2.68 -5.30 -1.77
CA LYS A 84 2.51 -6.69 -2.25
C LYS A 84 3.28 -7.67 -1.36
N HIS A 85 4.57 -7.39 -1.09
CA HIS A 85 5.40 -8.24 -0.22
C HIS A 85 4.79 -8.40 1.17
N LEU A 86 4.36 -7.31 1.80
CA LEU A 86 3.75 -7.34 3.13
C LEU A 86 2.40 -8.09 3.13
N ILE A 87 1.57 -7.92 2.09
CA ILE A 87 0.33 -8.67 1.94
C ILE A 87 0.60 -10.18 1.87
N GLU A 88 1.60 -10.57 1.10
CA GLU A 88 2.02 -11.98 0.96
C GLU A 88 2.64 -12.52 2.25
N GLU A 89 3.54 -11.77 2.89
CA GLU A 89 4.21 -12.14 4.14
C GLU A 89 3.21 -12.38 5.27
N TYR A 90 2.21 -11.50 5.42
CA TYR A 90 1.17 -11.63 6.44
C TYR A 90 0.00 -12.54 6.04
N GLY A 91 0.04 -13.13 4.84
CA GLY A 91 -1.01 -14.01 4.32
C GLY A 91 -2.36 -13.31 4.21
N CYS A 92 -2.35 -12.03 3.85
CA CYS A 92 -3.53 -11.20 3.63
C CYS A 92 -4.04 -11.30 2.19
N GLN A 93 -5.31 -10.99 1.96
CA GLN A 93 -5.94 -11.01 0.64
C GLN A 93 -6.32 -9.60 0.16
N ALA A 94 -6.20 -8.60 1.03
CA ALA A 94 -6.51 -7.21 0.74
C ALA A 94 -5.68 -6.30 1.64
N ALA A 95 -5.62 -5.00 1.32
CA ALA A 95 -4.97 -4.03 2.16
C ALA A 95 -5.79 -2.75 2.33
N ALA A 96 -5.63 -2.11 3.49
CA ALA A 96 -6.12 -0.78 3.77
C ALA A 96 -4.94 0.09 4.25
N ILE A 97 -4.74 1.23 3.62
CA ILE A 97 -3.60 2.10 3.92
C ILE A 97 -4.04 3.51 4.31
N GLN A 98 -3.42 4.04 5.34
CA GLN A 98 -3.57 5.45 5.68
C GLN A 98 -2.82 6.31 4.68
N CYS A 99 -3.56 7.06 3.84
CA CYS A 99 -2.96 7.93 2.85
C CYS A 99 -2.82 9.40 3.33
N TRP A 100 -3.88 9.96 3.91
CA TRP A 100 -3.91 11.38 4.26
C TRP A 100 -2.96 11.73 5.38
N ASN A 101 -2.18 12.78 5.11
CA ASN A 101 -1.15 13.43 5.89
C ASN A 101 0.10 12.57 6.11
N GLN A 102 0.02 11.29 6.40
CA GLN A 102 1.18 10.50 6.76
C GLN A 102 2.04 10.12 5.55
N LEU A 103 1.49 9.48 4.53
CA LEU A 103 2.27 9.13 3.33
C LEU A 103 2.81 10.36 2.61
N GLN A 104 2.04 11.43 2.54
CA GLN A 104 2.46 12.68 1.92
C GLN A 104 3.65 13.30 2.64
N SER A 105 3.64 13.31 3.97
CA SER A 105 4.73 13.89 4.77
C SER A 105 5.98 13.01 4.82
N GLU A 106 5.82 11.68 4.82
CA GLU A 106 6.94 10.76 4.96
C GLU A 106 7.58 10.38 3.63
N ILE A 107 6.78 10.24 2.57
CA ILE A 107 7.24 9.68 1.28
C ILE A 107 7.01 10.67 0.13
N GLY A 108 6.17 11.68 0.31
CA GLY A 108 5.88 12.71 -0.69
C GLY A 108 4.97 12.26 -1.83
N ILE A 109 4.25 11.13 -1.70
CA ILE A 109 3.33 10.60 -2.71
C ILE A 109 1.97 10.23 -2.11
N MET A 110 1.00 10.01 -3.01
CA MET A 110 -0.30 9.40 -2.69
C MET A 110 -0.31 7.93 -3.11
N PRO A 111 -1.03 7.04 -2.40
CA PRO A 111 -1.06 5.62 -2.72
C PRO A 111 -1.96 5.25 -3.91
N CYS A 112 -2.73 6.19 -4.44
CA CYS A 112 -3.79 5.90 -5.41
C CYS A 112 -3.31 5.10 -6.63
N ALA A 113 -2.16 5.45 -7.21
CA ALA A 113 -1.60 4.71 -8.34
C ALA A 113 -1.10 3.33 -7.95
N ALA A 114 -0.43 3.19 -6.80
CA ALA A 114 0.02 1.90 -6.28
C ALA A 114 -1.17 0.98 -5.98
N ASN A 115 -2.23 1.51 -5.35
CA ASN A 115 -3.46 0.75 -5.09
C ASN A 115 -4.15 0.29 -6.39
N ALA A 116 -4.20 1.16 -7.41
CA ALA A 116 -4.76 0.79 -8.70
C ALA A 116 -3.98 -0.36 -9.36
N LEU A 117 -2.65 -0.32 -9.33
CA LEU A 117 -1.79 -1.39 -9.84
C LEU A 117 -1.96 -2.72 -9.09
N LEU A 118 -2.12 -2.67 -7.76
CA LEU A 118 -2.41 -3.87 -6.97
C LEU A 118 -3.80 -4.45 -7.31
N ASN A 119 -4.78 -3.57 -7.49
CA ASN A 119 -6.13 -3.99 -7.85
C ASN A 119 -6.21 -4.65 -9.24
N GLU A 120 -5.39 -4.21 -10.20
CA GLU A 120 -5.23 -4.89 -11.51
C GLU A 120 -4.67 -6.31 -11.35
N GLU A 121 -3.86 -6.57 -10.34
CA GLU A 121 -3.35 -7.90 -9.99
C GLU A 121 -4.34 -8.74 -9.14
N GLY A 122 -5.54 -8.20 -8.85
CA GLY A 122 -6.56 -8.86 -8.06
C GLY A 122 -6.39 -8.72 -6.54
N ILE A 123 -5.60 -7.77 -6.10
CA ILE A 123 -5.39 -7.44 -4.68
C ILE A 123 -6.13 -6.14 -4.37
N PRO A 124 -7.32 -6.17 -3.76
CA PRO A 124 -8.09 -4.99 -3.42
C PRO A 124 -7.53 -4.25 -2.18
#